data_1900cb20af198f3d67c0c8722001d5b0
#
_entry.id   1900cb20af198f3d67c0c8722001d5b0
#
_cell.length_a   1.000
_cell.length_b   1.000
_cell.length_c   1.000
_cell.angle_alpha   90.00
_cell.angle_beta   90.00
_cell.angle_gamma   90.00
#
_symmetry.space_group_name_H-M   'P 1'
#
loop_
_entity.id
_entity.type
_entity.pdbx_description
1 polymer ?
#
loop_
_entity_poly.entity_id
_entity_poly.type
_entity_poly.pdbx_seq_one_letter_code
_entity_poly.pdbx_strand_id
1 'polypeptide(L)'
;MSGRVTRVRPLSFRRDSFSKSIHYDGFDVPSYGIRRYAGLDGLYDFRNGSTLRLKADYFDEDTSMRFSDASMDASGIHVVLQQDEKSRTERTQWDTSLTYEGKTAGNAYSGEVYYSRLKKYSETWNGRPDFRESLQGFPTAMVQGLDNLFKKLDNLFKKWDYDRAFYEIWGISGKDTITRGSHSLTFGSEWNRSTYTGTRLSRETYSGTGNKDEEGHGQTNGAFYISDAWKVNSRLTFLPSVRLERDSSFGFLGVPAAGLSYRFNDRMTWKTSYGKGFRAPSISERYIHLDHMGGTVDGNPDLKAETSRSFDTGLEWKDGKTAWTISWFDQKVKNLIDYEEMAGNAMEYRYVNRKQAELKGLEGEISYALLPRWTVRGTYTYLDGRDRSENTRLPNRSRHTAMLSLSYDSKAPYGLSGMIWSAFKRDFYFDDRNYTWNEVNLSLQKHWGEKFTASFGLYNLLDKKIDALYIHGRSWFAGIEMKW
;
A
#
# COMPACT_ATOMS: atom_id res chain seq x y z
N MET A 1 21.59 -6.07 38.54
CA MET A 1 20.27 -5.79 37.92
C MET A 1 19.52 -7.09 37.84
N SER A 2 18.37 -7.23 38.47
CA SER A 2 17.51 -8.40 38.35
C SER A 2 16.36 -8.06 37.37
N GLY A 3 16.40 -8.63 36.20
CA GLY A 3 15.32 -8.52 35.22
C GLY A 3 14.40 -9.73 35.30
N ARG A 4 13.22 -9.64 34.69
CA ARG A 4 12.23 -10.69 34.59
C ARG A 4 11.70 -10.77 33.17
N VAL A 5 11.64 -11.97 32.60
CA VAL A 5 10.88 -12.23 31.38
C VAL A 5 9.39 -12.12 31.74
N THR A 6 8.72 -11.12 31.20
CA THR A 6 7.30 -10.87 31.50
C THR A 6 6.38 -11.38 30.41
N ARG A 7 6.89 -11.51 29.19
CA ARG A 7 6.11 -11.98 28.06
C ARG A 7 7.02 -12.64 27.02
N VAL A 8 6.81 -13.91 26.80
CA VAL A 8 7.32 -14.63 25.64
C VAL A 8 6.10 -15.17 24.91
N ARG A 9 5.85 -14.71 23.71
CA ARG A 9 4.90 -15.37 22.83
C ARG A 9 5.59 -16.58 22.25
N PRO A 10 4.98 -17.77 22.34
CA PRO A 10 5.51 -18.94 21.67
C PRO A 10 5.60 -18.66 20.16
N LEU A 11 6.49 -19.38 19.50
CA LEU A 11 6.58 -19.39 18.04
C LEU A 11 5.16 -19.60 17.49
N SER A 12 4.70 -18.62 16.72
CA SER A 12 3.42 -18.72 16.01
C SER A 12 3.68 -19.22 14.60
N PHE A 13 2.95 -20.27 14.22
CA PHE A 13 3.00 -20.82 12.88
C PHE A 13 1.64 -20.63 12.23
N ARG A 14 1.65 -20.08 11.02
CA ARG A 14 0.46 -19.99 10.20
C ARG A 14 0.77 -20.53 8.82
N ARG A 15 -0.09 -21.40 8.33
CA ARG A 15 -0.04 -21.91 6.96
C ARG A 15 -1.38 -21.61 6.30
N ASP A 16 -1.36 -20.79 5.27
CA ASP A 16 -2.53 -20.53 4.45
C ASP A 16 -2.39 -21.27 3.12
N SER A 17 -3.42 -22.04 2.77
CA SER A 17 -3.61 -22.56 1.41
C SER A 17 -4.78 -21.78 0.84
N PHE A 18 -4.62 -21.22 -0.34
CA PHE A 18 -5.69 -20.48 -0.96
C PHE A 18 -5.80 -20.80 -2.44
N SER A 19 -7.03 -20.69 -2.95
CA SER A 19 -7.32 -20.65 -4.37
C SER A 19 -8.16 -19.39 -4.62
N LYS A 20 -7.77 -18.60 -5.59
CA LYS A 20 -8.49 -17.40 -6.01
C LYS A 20 -8.58 -17.38 -7.51
N SER A 21 -9.79 -17.17 -8.05
CA SER A 21 -10.00 -16.84 -9.44
C SER A 21 -10.00 -15.32 -9.60
N ILE A 22 -9.25 -14.81 -10.56
CA ILE A 22 -9.31 -13.44 -11.03
C ILE A 22 -9.94 -13.49 -12.41
N HIS A 23 -11.03 -12.73 -12.57
CA HIS A 23 -11.70 -12.62 -13.87
C HIS A 23 -10.96 -11.59 -14.70
N TYR A 24 -10.53 -11.95 -15.90
CA TYR A 24 -9.87 -11.09 -16.85
C TYR A 24 -10.57 -11.23 -18.19
N ASP A 25 -11.14 -10.13 -18.72
CA ASP A 25 -11.88 -10.08 -20.00
C ASP A 25 -12.89 -11.23 -20.22
N GLY A 26 -13.61 -11.61 -19.18
CA GLY A 26 -14.57 -12.70 -19.24
C GLY A 26 -14.01 -14.07 -18.84
N PHE A 27 -12.72 -14.20 -18.56
CA PHE A 27 -12.07 -15.45 -18.18
C PHE A 27 -11.67 -15.47 -16.70
N ASP A 28 -11.82 -16.64 -16.08
CA ASP A 28 -11.35 -16.89 -14.73
C ASP A 28 -9.88 -17.31 -14.75
N VAL A 29 -9.04 -16.54 -14.07
CA VAL A 29 -7.63 -16.87 -13.89
C VAL A 29 -7.46 -17.52 -12.52
N PRO A 30 -7.26 -18.84 -12.44
CA PRO A 30 -7.02 -19.49 -11.16
C PRO A 30 -5.63 -19.13 -10.63
N SER A 31 -5.60 -18.64 -9.39
CA SER A 31 -4.38 -18.45 -8.62
C SER A 31 -4.43 -19.33 -7.38
N TYR A 32 -3.41 -20.12 -7.16
CA TYR A 32 -3.32 -21.07 -6.04
C TYR A 32 -1.92 -21.09 -5.45
N GLY A 33 -1.82 -21.49 -4.19
CA GLY A 33 -0.51 -21.60 -3.55
C GLY A 33 -0.57 -21.80 -2.05
N ILE A 34 0.60 -21.65 -1.43
CA ILE A 34 0.81 -21.82 -0.01
C ILE A 34 1.52 -20.59 0.54
N ARG A 35 1.06 -20.12 1.70
CA ARG A 35 1.74 -19.12 2.51
C ARG A 35 2.04 -19.71 3.88
N ARG A 36 3.25 -19.46 4.39
CA ARG A 36 3.71 -19.90 5.69
C ARG A 36 4.18 -18.72 6.50
N TYR A 37 3.82 -18.68 7.76
CA TYR A 37 4.23 -17.64 8.69
C TYR A 37 4.79 -18.30 9.95
N ALA A 38 5.89 -17.75 10.45
CA ALA A 38 6.42 -18.08 11.76
C ALA A 38 6.86 -16.79 12.44
N GLY A 39 6.57 -16.62 13.73
CA GLY A 39 6.91 -15.40 14.45
C GLY A 39 7.31 -15.69 15.89
N LEU A 40 8.29 -14.92 16.37
CA LEU A 40 8.75 -14.86 17.74
C LEU A 40 8.59 -13.42 18.25
N ASP A 41 7.99 -13.27 19.44
CA ASP A 41 7.88 -11.98 20.14
C ASP A 41 8.21 -12.19 21.62
N GLY A 42 9.41 -11.79 22.02
CA GLY A 42 9.93 -11.88 23.37
C GLY A 42 10.03 -10.51 24.02
N LEU A 43 9.55 -10.36 25.25
CA LEU A 43 9.64 -9.15 26.04
C LEU A 43 10.32 -9.45 27.38
N TYR A 44 11.41 -8.76 27.66
CA TYR A 44 12.10 -8.77 28.93
C TYR A 44 11.89 -7.47 29.69
N ASP A 45 11.40 -7.53 30.91
CA ASP A 45 11.17 -6.38 31.78
C ASP A 45 12.26 -6.31 32.84
N PHE A 46 13.03 -5.22 32.84
CA PHE A 46 14.12 -4.97 33.80
C PHE A 46 13.63 -4.56 35.20
N ARG A 47 12.33 -4.39 35.41
CA ARG A 47 11.70 -3.93 36.66
C ARG A 47 12.16 -2.54 37.16
N ASN A 48 12.82 -1.79 36.31
CA ASN A 48 13.26 -0.41 36.55
C ASN A 48 12.53 0.60 35.67
N GLY A 49 11.40 0.19 35.04
CA GLY A 49 10.63 0.98 34.09
C GLY A 49 11.14 0.89 32.66
N SER A 50 12.09 -0.04 32.39
CA SER A 50 12.55 -0.29 31.02
C SER A 50 12.28 -1.73 30.58
N THR A 51 12.16 -1.92 29.26
CA THR A 51 11.89 -3.22 28.61
C THR A 51 12.81 -3.41 27.41
N LEU A 52 13.11 -4.66 27.12
CA LEU A 52 13.78 -5.09 25.89
C LEU A 52 12.87 -6.04 25.14
N ARG A 53 12.56 -5.73 23.89
CA ARG A 53 11.70 -6.55 23.04
C ARG A 53 12.47 -7.06 21.83
N LEU A 54 12.45 -8.35 21.64
CA LEU A 54 12.93 -9.01 20.44
C LEU A 54 11.74 -9.49 19.62
N LYS A 55 11.69 -9.11 18.33
CA LYS A 55 10.77 -9.68 17.34
C LYS A 55 11.55 -10.32 16.22
N ALA A 56 11.05 -11.45 15.73
CA ALA A 56 11.54 -12.10 14.53
C ALA A 56 10.36 -12.74 13.80
N ASP A 57 10.12 -12.31 12.59
CA ASP A 57 9.02 -12.78 11.74
C ASP A 57 9.59 -13.39 10.47
N TYR A 58 9.03 -14.51 10.06
CA TYR A 58 9.33 -15.21 8.83
C TYR A 58 8.06 -15.39 8.01
N PHE A 59 8.13 -15.05 6.74
CA PHE A 59 7.08 -15.24 5.76
C PHE A 59 7.64 -15.97 4.54
N ASP A 60 6.89 -16.94 4.04
CA ASP A 60 7.20 -17.69 2.84
C ASP A 60 5.94 -17.89 2.01
N GLU A 61 6.03 -17.61 0.73
CA GLU A 61 4.94 -17.73 -0.24
C GLU A 61 5.44 -18.45 -1.49
N ASP A 62 4.66 -19.43 -1.94
CA ASP A 62 4.81 -20.12 -3.22
C ASP A 62 3.44 -20.12 -3.90
N THR A 63 3.29 -19.30 -4.91
CA THR A 63 2.02 -19.10 -5.62
C THR A 63 2.19 -19.29 -7.10
N SER A 64 1.18 -19.88 -7.73
CA SER A 64 1.12 -20.09 -9.16
C SER A 64 -0.16 -19.54 -9.73
N MET A 65 -0.09 -19.07 -10.96
CA MET A 65 -1.23 -18.57 -11.74
C MET A 65 -1.14 -19.14 -13.14
N ARG A 66 -2.28 -19.47 -13.71
CA ARG A 66 -2.38 -19.96 -15.09
C ARG A 66 -3.41 -19.13 -15.83
N PHE A 67 -2.99 -18.57 -16.93
CA PHE A 67 -3.85 -17.88 -17.89
C PHE A 67 -4.08 -18.80 -19.08
N SER A 68 -5.33 -19.00 -19.46
CA SER A 68 -5.66 -19.81 -20.63
C SER A 68 -6.02 -18.96 -21.86
N ASP A 69 -6.55 -17.76 -21.65
CA ASP A 69 -7.00 -16.88 -22.73
C ASP A 69 -6.82 -15.41 -22.34
N ALA A 70 -6.36 -14.59 -23.26
CA ALA A 70 -6.38 -13.14 -23.18
C ALA A 70 -7.08 -12.56 -24.42
N SER A 71 -7.91 -11.56 -24.26
CA SER A 71 -8.51 -10.82 -25.37
C SER A 71 -7.91 -9.42 -25.45
N MET A 72 -7.73 -8.94 -26.67
CA MET A 72 -7.24 -7.60 -26.94
C MET A 72 -8.09 -6.95 -28.02
N ASP A 73 -8.62 -5.75 -27.73
CA ASP A 73 -9.27 -4.92 -28.73
C ASP A 73 -8.25 -4.03 -29.42
N ALA A 74 -7.97 -4.30 -30.67
CA ALA A 74 -7.10 -3.48 -31.48
C ALA A 74 -7.85 -2.95 -32.73
N SER A 75 -7.98 -1.66 -32.84
CA SER A 75 -8.57 -0.98 -34.01
C SER A 75 -9.97 -1.46 -34.39
N GLY A 76 -10.82 -1.79 -33.40
CA GLY A 76 -12.18 -2.28 -33.62
C GLY A 76 -12.28 -3.77 -33.95
N ILE A 77 -11.19 -4.51 -33.87
CA ILE A 77 -11.13 -5.96 -34.04
C ILE A 77 -10.89 -6.58 -32.67
N HIS A 78 -11.85 -7.42 -32.24
CA HIS A 78 -11.69 -8.20 -31.01
C HIS A 78 -10.82 -9.42 -31.30
N VAL A 79 -9.61 -9.45 -30.74
CA VAL A 79 -8.66 -10.56 -30.94
C VAL A 79 -8.59 -11.36 -29.65
N VAL A 80 -9.02 -12.61 -29.68
CA VAL A 80 -8.80 -13.55 -28.59
C VAL A 80 -7.43 -14.20 -28.78
N LEU A 81 -6.53 -13.92 -27.83
CA LEU A 81 -5.22 -14.56 -27.76
C LEU A 81 -5.36 -15.80 -26.88
N GLN A 82 -5.41 -16.98 -27.46
CA GLN A 82 -5.24 -18.21 -26.70
C GLN A 82 -3.78 -18.34 -26.29
N GLN A 83 -3.46 -17.91 -25.08
CA GLN A 83 -2.12 -17.95 -24.55
C GLN A 83 -2.10 -18.81 -23.30
N ASP A 84 -1.40 -19.94 -23.31
CA ASP A 84 -1.21 -20.77 -22.13
C ASP A 84 -0.04 -20.18 -21.31
N GLU A 85 -0.32 -19.15 -20.53
CA GLU A 85 0.64 -18.54 -19.61
C GLU A 85 0.63 -19.25 -18.26
N LYS A 86 1.83 -19.54 -17.77
CA LYS A 86 2.04 -20.03 -16.40
C LYS A 86 2.97 -19.09 -15.70
N SER A 87 2.55 -18.58 -14.57
CA SER A 87 3.45 -17.83 -13.70
C SER A 87 3.58 -18.48 -12.34
N ARG A 88 4.77 -18.42 -11.76
CA ARG A 88 5.07 -18.84 -10.39
C ARG A 88 5.81 -17.73 -9.68
N THR A 89 5.40 -17.45 -8.47
CA THR A 89 6.08 -16.48 -7.59
C THR A 89 6.44 -17.15 -6.29
N GLU A 90 7.72 -17.14 -5.97
CA GLU A 90 8.26 -17.49 -4.67
C GLU A 90 8.69 -16.22 -3.96
N ARG A 91 8.32 -16.09 -2.70
CA ARG A 91 8.67 -14.95 -1.88
C ARG A 91 9.04 -15.42 -0.48
N THR A 92 10.22 -15.02 -0.02
CA THR A 92 10.68 -15.28 1.35
C THR A 92 11.05 -13.95 1.99
N GLN A 93 10.54 -13.69 3.19
CA GLN A 93 10.81 -12.47 3.94
C GLN A 93 11.21 -12.80 5.38
N TRP A 94 12.21 -12.10 5.88
CA TRP A 94 12.66 -12.09 7.26
C TRP A 94 12.62 -10.67 7.78
N ASP A 95 11.96 -10.47 8.92
CA ASP A 95 11.92 -9.20 9.63
C ASP A 95 12.36 -9.44 11.07
N THR A 96 13.36 -8.69 11.54
CA THR A 96 13.84 -8.77 12.91
C THR A 96 14.03 -7.39 13.49
N SER A 97 13.68 -7.22 14.76
CA SER A 97 13.99 -5.99 15.50
C SER A 97 14.30 -6.26 16.96
N LEU A 98 15.18 -5.43 17.50
CA LEU A 98 15.49 -5.35 18.91
C LEU A 98 15.20 -3.93 19.38
N THR A 99 14.19 -3.77 20.23
CA THR A 99 13.76 -2.49 20.76
C THR A 99 14.01 -2.43 22.26
N TYR A 100 14.72 -1.39 22.71
CA TYR A 100 14.86 -1.04 24.11
C TYR A 100 14.06 0.22 24.38
N GLU A 101 13.18 0.20 25.34
CA GLU A 101 12.37 1.36 25.73
C GLU A 101 12.29 1.48 27.24
N GLY A 102 12.17 2.70 27.72
CA GLY A 102 12.03 2.94 29.13
C GLY A 102 11.31 4.25 29.44
N LYS A 103 10.88 4.35 30.70
CA LYS A 103 10.11 5.47 31.18
C LYS A 103 10.54 5.82 32.62
N THR A 104 10.77 7.09 32.86
CA THR A 104 10.99 7.67 34.17
C THR A 104 9.92 8.73 34.47
N ALA A 105 9.97 9.40 35.63
CA ALA A 105 8.97 10.42 35.99
C ALA A 105 8.86 11.60 34.99
N GLY A 106 9.91 11.88 34.22
CA GLY A 106 9.93 13.00 33.28
C GLY A 106 10.41 12.67 31.86
N ASN A 107 10.86 11.42 31.62
CA ASN A 107 11.43 11.03 30.34
C ASN A 107 10.78 9.73 29.84
N ALA A 108 10.62 9.63 28.51
CA ALA A 108 10.29 8.40 27.81
C ALA A 108 11.24 8.24 26.62
N TYR A 109 12.03 7.18 26.62
CA TYR A 109 13.04 6.95 25.60
C TYR A 109 12.88 5.60 24.94
N SER A 110 13.29 5.51 23.68
CA SER A 110 13.38 4.24 22.96
C SER A 110 14.53 4.24 21.97
N GLY A 111 15.10 3.06 21.76
CA GLY A 111 16.07 2.79 20.70
C GLY A 111 15.74 1.46 20.04
N GLU A 112 15.93 1.38 18.74
CA GLU A 112 15.63 0.20 17.94
C GLU A 112 16.73 -0.06 16.92
N VAL A 113 17.09 -1.32 16.77
CA VAL A 113 17.87 -1.81 15.64
C VAL A 113 16.99 -2.81 14.90
N TYR A 114 16.92 -2.71 13.57
CA TYR A 114 16.10 -3.59 12.77
C TYR A 114 16.81 -4.03 11.48
N TYR A 115 16.40 -5.20 11.03
CA TYR A 115 16.80 -5.77 9.75
C TYR A 115 15.60 -6.42 9.07
N SER A 116 15.42 -6.16 7.78
CA SER A 116 14.43 -6.81 6.93
C SER A 116 15.07 -7.25 5.63
N ARG A 117 14.75 -8.46 5.21
CA ARG A 117 15.19 -9.02 3.93
C ARG A 117 14.02 -9.66 3.21
N LEU A 118 13.80 -9.23 1.97
CA LEU A 118 12.83 -9.83 1.05
C LEU A 118 13.58 -10.41 -0.15
N LYS A 119 13.40 -11.71 -0.37
CA LYS A 119 13.79 -12.39 -1.60
C LYS A 119 12.53 -12.70 -2.40
N LYS A 120 12.49 -12.30 -3.65
CA LYS A 120 11.43 -12.64 -4.60
C LYS A 120 12.04 -13.30 -5.83
N TYR A 121 11.42 -14.40 -6.24
CA TYR A 121 11.66 -15.03 -7.53
C TYR A 121 10.30 -15.17 -8.22
N SER A 122 10.21 -14.75 -9.46
CA SER A 122 9.05 -15.00 -10.30
C SER A 122 9.49 -15.51 -11.67
N GLU A 123 8.78 -16.49 -12.17
CA GLU A 123 8.95 -17.01 -13.52
C GLU A 123 7.61 -16.97 -14.25
N THR A 124 7.65 -16.63 -15.51
CA THR A 124 6.48 -16.62 -16.39
C THR A 124 6.85 -17.35 -17.67
N TRP A 125 6.04 -18.31 -18.01
CA TRP A 125 6.13 -18.94 -19.31
C TRP A 125 5.05 -18.36 -20.22
N ASN A 126 5.46 -17.68 -21.27
CA ASN A 126 4.59 -17.07 -22.25
C ASN A 126 4.39 -18.06 -23.40
N GLY A 127 3.17 -18.59 -23.53
CA GLY A 127 2.77 -19.46 -24.63
C GLY A 127 2.67 -18.70 -25.94
N ARG A 128 2.58 -19.43 -27.03
CA ARG A 128 2.32 -18.84 -28.34
C ARG A 128 0.87 -18.39 -28.45
N PRO A 129 0.59 -17.14 -28.87
CA PRO A 129 -0.78 -16.71 -29.18
C PRO A 129 -1.37 -17.57 -30.30
N ASP A 130 -2.58 -18.08 -30.10
CA ASP A 130 -3.37 -18.75 -31.12
C ASP A 130 -4.55 -17.86 -31.55
N PHE A 131 -4.53 -17.41 -32.79
CA PHE A 131 -5.54 -16.50 -33.34
C PHE A 131 -6.62 -17.21 -34.14
N ARG A 132 -6.61 -18.56 -34.25
CA ARG A 132 -7.47 -19.29 -35.17
C ARG A 132 -8.96 -19.07 -34.91
N GLU A 133 -9.36 -18.94 -33.65
CA GLU A 133 -10.76 -18.67 -33.31
C GLU A 133 -11.20 -17.24 -33.63
N SER A 134 -10.33 -16.26 -33.42
CA SER A 134 -10.62 -14.83 -33.67
C SER A 134 -10.69 -14.49 -35.16
N LEU A 135 -10.12 -15.33 -35.99
CA LEU A 135 -10.03 -15.13 -37.44
C LEU A 135 -11.08 -15.96 -38.22
N GLN A 136 -12.06 -16.53 -37.51
CA GLN A 136 -13.21 -17.18 -38.17
C GLN A 136 -13.98 -16.15 -38.99
N GLY A 137 -14.07 -16.39 -40.33
CA GLY A 137 -14.72 -15.45 -41.25
C GLY A 137 -13.77 -14.51 -42.02
N PHE A 138 -12.48 -14.50 -41.70
CA PHE A 138 -11.49 -13.76 -42.50
C PHE A 138 -11.00 -14.56 -43.72
N PRO A 139 -10.58 -13.89 -44.81
CA PRO A 139 -10.01 -14.56 -45.97
C PRO A 139 -8.81 -15.45 -45.60
N THR A 140 -8.80 -16.67 -46.09
CA THR A 140 -7.77 -17.70 -45.82
C THR A 140 -6.35 -17.20 -46.04
N ALA A 141 -6.13 -16.35 -47.05
CA ALA A 141 -4.82 -15.74 -47.34
C ALA A 141 -4.36 -14.78 -46.23
N MET A 142 -5.28 -14.06 -45.59
CA MET A 142 -4.99 -13.16 -44.47
C MET A 142 -4.64 -13.95 -43.20
N VAL A 143 -5.38 -15.01 -42.93
CA VAL A 143 -5.10 -15.92 -41.79
C VAL A 143 -3.74 -16.58 -41.94
N GLN A 144 -3.42 -17.07 -43.16
CA GLN A 144 -2.09 -17.62 -43.46
C GLN A 144 -0.97 -16.58 -43.36
N GLY A 145 -1.21 -15.33 -43.78
CA GLY A 145 -0.26 -14.22 -43.66
C GLY A 145 0.06 -13.92 -42.23
N LEU A 146 -0.94 -13.84 -41.36
CA LEU A 146 -0.80 -13.64 -39.91
C LEU A 146 -0.10 -14.84 -39.25
N ASP A 147 -0.47 -16.07 -39.56
CA ASP A 147 0.18 -17.28 -39.02
C ASP A 147 1.67 -17.35 -39.40
N ASN A 148 2.02 -16.94 -40.63
CA ASN A 148 3.44 -16.84 -41.04
C ASN A 148 4.20 -15.70 -40.36
N LEU A 149 3.55 -14.56 -40.12
CA LEU A 149 4.12 -13.47 -39.36
C LEU A 149 4.40 -13.92 -37.92
N PHE A 150 3.43 -14.56 -37.26
CA PHE A 150 3.59 -15.06 -35.90
C PHE A 150 4.58 -16.21 -35.78
N LYS A 151 4.71 -17.06 -36.80
CA LYS A 151 5.81 -18.05 -36.88
C LYS A 151 7.20 -17.39 -36.92
N LYS A 152 7.33 -16.29 -37.64
CA LYS A 152 8.59 -15.49 -37.63
C LYS A 152 8.84 -14.82 -36.29
N LEU A 153 7.79 -14.46 -35.56
CA LEU A 153 7.85 -13.86 -34.24
C LEU A 153 7.87 -14.90 -33.09
N ASP A 154 7.90 -16.20 -33.42
CA ASP A 154 7.86 -17.32 -32.47
C ASP A 154 8.93 -17.19 -31.35
N ASN A 155 10.09 -16.63 -31.71
CA ASN A 155 11.14 -16.36 -30.73
C ASN A 155 10.81 -15.24 -29.71
N LEU A 156 9.82 -14.40 -30.01
CA LEU A 156 9.36 -13.35 -29.10
C LEU A 156 8.31 -13.85 -28.09
N PHE A 157 7.53 -14.87 -28.45
CA PHE A 157 6.37 -15.33 -27.69
C PHE A 157 6.64 -16.60 -26.86
N LYS A 158 7.52 -17.48 -27.29
CA LYS A 158 7.87 -18.70 -26.55
C LYS A 158 9.10 -18.45 -25.70
N LYS A 159 8.91 -17.87 -24.50
CA LYS A 159 10.03 -17.67 -23.60
C LYS A 159 9.63 -17.89 -22.16
N TRP A 160 10.52 -18.57 -21.43
CA TRP A 160 10.59 -18.43 -19.98
C TRP A 160 11.18 -17.06 -19.66
N ASP A 161 10.38 -16.21 -19.02
CA ASP A 161 10.87 -15.00 -18.39
C ASP A 161 10.96 -15.23 -16.88
N TYR A 162 12.04 -14.78 -16.28
CA TYR A 162 12.21 -14.84 -14.84
C TYR A 162 12.72 -13.53 -14.30
N ASP A 163 12.35 -13.26 -13.05
CA ASP A 163 12.72 -12.08 -12.33
C ASP A 163 13.18 -12.47 -10.93
N ARG A 164 14.36 -11.98 -10.54
CA ARG A 164 14.91 -12.12 -9.20
C ARG A 164 15.05 -10.76 -8.58
N ALA A 165 14.65 -10.63 -7.33
CA ALA A 165 14.75 -9.41 -6.58
C ALA A 165 15.13 -9.71 -5.13
N PHE A 166 16.14 -9.00 -4.63
CA PHE A 166 16.58 -9.03 -3.25
C PHE A 166 16.50 -7.62 -2.70
N TYR A 167 15.67 -7.42 -1.70
CA TYR A 167 15.56 -6.18 -0.96
C TYR A 167 16.10 -6.42 0.45
N GLU A 168 17.00 -5.58 0.88
CA GLU A 168 17.49 -5.59 2.25
C GLU A 168 17.42 -4.18 2.82
N ILE A 169 17.00 -4.08 4.06
CA ILE A 169 17.04 -2.84 4.82
C ILE A 169 17.51 -3.15 6.23
N TRP A 170 18.42 -2.37 6.72
CA TRP A 170 18.77 -2.36 8.11
C TRP A 170 18.91 -0.92 8.62
N GLY A 171 18.62 -0.73 9.88
CA GLY A 171 18.67 0.60 10.44
C GLY A 171 18.72 0.60 11.94
N ILE A 172 18.99 1.80 12.44
CA ILE A 172 18.99 2.14 13.86
C ILE A 172 18.23 3.43 14.04
N SER A 173 17.42 3.49 15.09
CA SER A 173 16.73 4.71 15.49
C SER A 173 16.77 4.88 17.00
N GLY A 174 16.67 6.12 17.44
CA GLY A 174 16.56 6.45 18.86
C GLY A 174 15.81 7.75 19.05
N LYS A 175 15.01 7.80 20.11
CA LYS A 175 14.30 9.02 20.51
C LYS A 175 14.23 9.14 22.04
N ASP A 176 14.18 10.37 22.52
CA ASP A 176 13.85 10.69 23.90
C ASP A 176 12.83 11.82 23.96
N THR A 177 11.86 11.69 24.85
CA THR A 177 10.83 12.69 25.12
C THR A 177 10.95 13.14 26.57
N ILE A 178 11.30 14.40 26.76
CA ILE A 178 11.46 15.05 28.07
C ILE A 178 10.22 15.91 28.35
N THR A 179 9.48 15.56 29.40
CA THR A 179 8.31 16.34 29.84
C THR A 179 8.65 17.16 31.06
N ARG A 180 8.58 18.48 30.94
CA ARG A 180 8.80 19.43 32.04
C ARG A 180 7.81 20.59 31.95
N GLY A 181 7.02 20.77 33.00
CA GLY A 181 5.98 21.81 33.04
C GLY A 181 5.01 21.70 31.90
N SER A 182 4.89 22.74 31.09
CA SER A 182 4.00 22.80 29.93
C SER A 182 4.57 22.22 28.63
N HIS A 183 5.83 21.79 28.64
CA HIS A 183 6.55 21.29 27.45
C HIS A 183 6.74 19.78 27.48
N SER A 184 6.56 19.14 26.31
CA SER A 184 6.92 17.75 26.07
C SER A 184 7.78 17.69 24.82
N LEU A 185 9.10 17.86 25.04
CA LEU A 185 10.10 17.98 23.99
C LEU A 185 10.58 16.60 23.58
N THR A 186 10.41 16.26 22.30
CA THR A 186 10.92 15.04 21.70
C THR A 186 12.03 15.36 20.73
N PHE A 187 13.15 14.67 20.86
CA PHE A 187 14.23 14.66 19.86
C PHE A 187 14.60 13.22 19.52
N GLY A 188 15.04 13.01 18.29
CA GLY A 188 15.44 11.68 17.85
C GLY A 188 16.29 11.71 16.60
N SER A 189 16.91 10.58 16.34
CA SER A 189 17.70 10.33 15.15
C SER A 189 17.39 8.96 14.57
N GLU A 190 17.55 8.85 13.27
CA GLU A 190 17.34 7.64 12.50
C GLU A 190 18.46 7.52 11.48
N TRP A 191 18.88 6.30 11.22
CA TRP A 191 19.77 5.99 10.12
C TRP A 191 19.38 4.62 9.54
N ASN A 192 19.31 4.53 8.23
CA ASN A 192 19.04 3.27 7.53
C ASN A 192 19.81 3.17 6.23
N ARG A 193 20.01 1.95 5.80
CA ARG A 193 20.52 1.61 4.48
C ARG A 193 19.62 0.55 3.86
N SER A 194 19.11 0.84 2.67
CA SER A 194 18.37 -0.10 1.82
C SER A 194 19.20 -0.48 0.61
N THR A 195 19.10 -1.74 0.20
CA THR A 195 19.69 -2.24 -1.04
C THR A 195 18.64 -2.98 -1.84
N TYR A 196 18.72 -2.85 -3.13
CA TYR A 196 17.97 -3.66 -4.09
C TYR A 196 18.95 -4.24 -5.10
N THR A 197 18.95 -5.56 -5.22
CA THR A 197 19.70 -6.30 -6.24
C THR A 197 18.71 -7.14 -7.03
N GLY A 198 18.75 -7.06 -8.35
CA GLY A 198 17.81 -7.85 -9.15
C GLY A 198 18.01 -7.73 -10.66
N THR A 199 17.34 -8.63 -11.34
CA THR A 199 17.40 -8.76 -12.81
C THR A 199 16.75 -7.60 -13.56
N ARG A 200 15.89 -6.80 -12.88
CA ARG A 200 15.24 -5.62 -13.48
C ARG A 200 16.06 -4.34 -13.38
N LEU A 201 17.26 -4.40 -12.82
CA LEU A 201 18.16 -3.25 -12.74
C LEU A 201 19.27 -3.32 -13.78
N SER A 202 19.48 -4.46 -14.42
CA SER A 202 20.48 -4.66 -15.47
C SER A 202 19.96 -4.18 -16.81
N ARG A 203 20.80 -3.45 -17.56
CA ARG A 203 20.54 -3.00 -18.92
C ARG A 203 20.90 -4.04 -19.98
N GLU A 204 21.38 -5.22 -19.60
CA GLU A 204 21.65 -6.27 -20.57
C GLU A 204 20.34 -6.84 -21.09
N THR A 205 20.13 -6.65 -22.37
CA THR A 205 18.96 -7.10 -23.11
C THR A 205 18.77 -8.61 -22.95
N TYR A 206 17.55 -9.02 -22.66
CA TYR A 206 17.12 -10.40 -22.63
C TYR A 206 17.45 -11.09 -23.98
N SER A 207 18.49 -11.91 -24.00
CA SER A 207 18.91 -12.63 -25.21
C SER A 207 18.18 -13.96 -25.44
N GLY A 208 17.06 -14.23 -24.76
CA GLY A 208 16.25 -15.43 -24.98
C GLY A 208 16.83 -16.74 -24.45
N THR A 209 18.03 -16.74 -23.86
CA THR A 209 18.73 -17.95 -23.42
C THR A 209 18.86 -18.09 -21.90
N GLY A 210 18.12 -17.30 -21.13
CA GLY A 210 17.83 -17.67 -19.77
C GLY A 210 18.61 -17.04 -18.65
N ASN A 211 19.72 -16.34 -18.86
CA ASN A 211 20.44 -15.67 -17.77
C ASN A 211 20.39 -14.16 -17.91
N LYS A 212 19.59 -13.53 -17.04
CA LYS A 212 19.65 -12.08 -16.82
C LYS A 212 20.70 -11.80 -15.74
N ASP A 213 21.59 -10.87 -15.98
CA ASP A 213 22.51 -10.39 -14.97
C ASP A 213 21.74 -9.66 -13.85
N GLU A 214 22.26 -9.75 -12.65
CA GLU A 214 21.73 -9.05 -11.49
C GLU A 214 22.59 -7.83 -11.21
N GLU A 215 21.96 -6.66 -11.13
CA GLU A 215 22.62 -5.43 -10.72
C GLU A 215 22.10 -4.97 -9.37
N GLY A 216 22.97 -4.39 -8.55
CA GLY A 216 22.66 -3.98 -7.18
C GLY A 216 22.90 -2.50 -6.95
N HIS A 217 21.91 -1.83 -6.34
CA HIS A 217 22.00 -0.44 -5.92
C HIS A 217 21.64 -0.28 -4.46
N GLY A 218 22.26 0.70 -3.79
CA GLY A 218 22.02 1.04 -2.40
C GLY A 218 21.60 2.49 -2.22
N GLN A 219 20.81 2.72 -1.18
CA GLN A 219 20.39 4.04 -0.73
C GLN A 219 20.57 4.14 0.77
N THR A 220 21.17 5.22 1.23
CA THR A 220 21.40 5.49 2.66
C THR A 220 20.67 6.76 3.05
N ASN A 221 19.95 6.68 4.15
CA ASN A 221 19.20 7.78 4.71
C ASN A 221 19.60 8.01 6.17
N GLY A 222 19.68 9.26 6.57
CA GLY A 222 19.89 9.67 7.95
C GLY A 222 19.05 10.88 8.29
N ALA A 223 18.45 10.90 9.46
CA ALA A 223 17.60 11.98 9.92
C ALA A 223 17.84 12.35 11.36
N PHE A 224 17.63 13.63 11.66
CA PHE A 224 17.50 14.16 13.00
C PHE A 224 16.21 14.98 13.08
N TYR A 225 15.47 14.87 14.18
CA TYR A 225 14.24 15.62 14.37
C TYR A 225 14.07 16.11 15.81
N ILE A 226 13.36 17.21 15.93
CA ILE A 226 12.92 17.78 17.19
C ILE A 226 11.48 18.27 17.07
N SER A 227 10.68 18.03 18.10
CA SER A 227 9.30 18.52 18.21
C SER A 227 8.96 18.84 19.65
N ASP A 228 8.05 19.78 19.86
CA ASP A 228 7.54 20.12 21.19
C ASP A 228 6.00 20.03 21.19
N ALA A 229 5.44 19.45 22.23
CA ALA A 229 4.01 19.58 22.54
C ALA A 229 3.87 20.61 23.68
N TRP A 230 3.82 21.89 23.31
CA TRP A 230 3.73 22.99 24.25
C TRP A 230 2.28 23.30 24.61
N LYS A 231 1.90 22.98 25.84
CA LYS A 231 0.63 23.39 26.44
C LYS A 231 0.70 24.87 26.85
N VAL A 232 0.36 25.76 25.91
CA VAL A 232 0.39 27.23 26.14
C VAL A 232 -0.52 27.60 27.32
N ASN A 233 -1.69 26.96 27.39
CA ASN A 233 -2.62 27.02 28.53
C ASN A 233 -3.49 25.75 28.57
N SER A 234 -4.51 25.71 29.45
CA SER A 234 -5.41 24.57 29.59
C SER A 234 -6.25 24.24 28.35
N ARG A 235 -6.35 25.15 27.37
CA ARG A 235 -7.15 25.00 26.14
C ARG A 235 -6.32 24.96 24.86
N LEU A 236 -5.13 25.55 24.87
CA LEU A 236 -4.30 25.72 23.67
C LEU A 236 -3.03 24.89 23.79
N THR A 237 -2.80 24.05 22.79
CA THR A 237 -1.54 23.32 22.59
C THR A 237 -0.94 23.73 21.26
N PHE A 238 0.35 24.09 21.23
CA PHE A 238 1.14 24.37 20.04
C PHE A 238 2.14 23.24 19.80
N LEU A 239 2.33 22.82 18.57
CA LEU A 239 3.08 21.62 18.17
C LEU A 239 4.09 21.97 17.06
N PRO A 240 5.17 22.72 17.34
CA PRO A 240 6.24 22.96 16.38
C PRO A 240 7.11 21.72 16.19
N SER A 241 7.60 21.50 14.99
CA SER A 241 8.56 20.46 14.69
C SER A 241 9.44 20.79 13.50
N VAL A 242 10.64 20.23 13.50
CA VAL A 242 11.54 20.24 12.35
C VAL A 242 12.24 18.90 12.25
N ARG A 243 12.32 18.38 11.02
CA ARG A 243 13.11 17.21 10.66
C ARG A 243 14.16 17.62 9.62
N LEU A 244 15.38 17.24 9.86
CA LEU A 244 16.51 17.40 8.95
C LEU A 244 16.84 16.02 8.39
N GLU A 245 16.83 15.91 7.08
CA GLU A 245 16.99 14.66 6.35
C GLU A 245 18.22 14.74 5.47
N ARG A 246 19.01 13.67 5.42
CA ARG A 246 20.09 13.51 4.46
C ARG A 246 19.96 12.14 3.80
N ASP A 247 19.81 12.14 2.49
CA ASP A 247 19.66 10.93 1.69
C ASP A 247 20.70 10.90 0.57
N SER A 248 21.23 9.73 0.27
CA SER A 248 22.24 9.55 -0.77
C SER A 248 21.72 9.84 -2.19
N SER A 249 20.40 9.87 -2.40
CA SER A 249 19.76 10.10 -3.70
C SER A 249 19.52 11.58 -4.01
N PHE A 250 19.22 12.42 -3.00
CA PHE A 250 18.85 13.83 -3.22
C PHE A 250 19.60 14.83 -2.32
N GLY A 251 20.46 14.35 -1.42
CA GLY A 251 21.24 15.21 -0.53
C GLY A 251 20.49 15.60 0.75
N PHE A 252 20.45 16.89 1.07
CA PHE A 252 19.92 17.43 2.35
C PHE A 252 18.56 18.11 2.16
N LEU A 253 17.64 17.87 3.10
CA LEU A 253 16.31 18.48 3.10
C LEU A 253 15.85 18.84 4.52
N GLY A 254 15.30 20.03 4.68
CA GLY A 254 14.62 20.47 5.92
C GLY A 254 13.09 20.38 5.78
N VAL A 255 12.44 19.76 6.77
CA VAL A 255 11.01 19.47 6.79
C VAL A 255 10.37 20.07 8.05
N PRO A 256 10.09 21.38 8.07
CA PRO A 256 9.39 22.03 9.18
C PRO A 256 7.89 21.78 9.13
N ALA A 257 7.27 21.69 10.32
CA ALA A 257 5.82 21.67 10.49
C ALA A 257 5.41 22.36 11.80
N ALA A 258 4.17 22.83 11.84
CA ALA A 258 3.56 23.38 13.04
C ALA A 258 2.08 22.99 13.10
N GLY A 259 1.61 22.69 14.30
CA GLY A 259 0.21 22.39 14.56
C GLY A 259 -0.34 23.20 15.73
N LEU A 260 -1.64 23.44 15.73
CA LEU A 260 -2.38 24.03 16.83
C LEU A 260 -3.58 23.16 17.17
N SER A 261 -3.84 22.99 18.46
CA SER A 261 -5.06 22.37 18.97
C SER A 261 -5.70 23.31 19.99
N TYR A 262 -6.91 23.74 19.75
CA TYR A 262 -7.67 24.60 20.67
C TYR A 262 -8.96 23.93 21.12
N ARG A 263 -9.10 23.69 22.41
CA ARG A 263 -10.26 23.09 23.05
C ARG A 263 -11.23 24.19 23.48
N PHE A 264 -12.35 24.35 22.76
CA PHE A 264 -13.41 25.29 23.12
C PHE A 264 -14.07 24.92 24.45
N ASN A 265 -14.37 23.63 24.59
CA ASN A 265 -14.94 23.01 25.80
C ASN A 265 -14.59 21.49 25.80
N ASP A 266 -15.13 20.73 26.75
CA ASP A 266 -14.84 19.30 26.89
C ASP A 266 -15.37 18.43 25.74
N ARG A 267 -16.17 18.98 24.85
CA ARG A 267 -16.76 18.28 23.71
C ARG A 267 -16.23 18.71 22.36
N MET A 268 -15.70 19.92 22.27
CA MET A 268 -15.35 20.52 20.98
C MET A 268 -13.89 20.98 20.95
N THR A 269 -13.15 20.50 19.94
CA THR A 269 -11.76 20.85 19.71
C THR A 269 -11.57 21.24 18.24
N TRP A 270 -10.88 22.36 18.03
CA TRP A 270 -10.37 22.76 16.73
C TRP A 270 -8.90 22.35 16.61
N LYS A 271 -8.53 21.81 15.45
CA LYS A 271 -7.14 21.46 15.12
C LYS A 271 -6.79 22.06 13.78
N THR A 272 -5.55 22.53 13.66
CA THR A 272 -5.00 22.96 12.38
C THR A 272 -3.52 22.64 12.32
N SER A 273 -3.02 22.33 11.13
CA SER A 273 -1.61 22.07 10.89
C SER A 273 -1.16 22.64 9.55
N TYR A 274 0.10 23.03 9.50
CA TYR A 274 0.81 23.34 8.27
C TYR A 274 2.19 22.70 8.32
N GLY A 275 2.59 22.05 7.23
CA GLY A 275 3.89 21.39 7.18
C GLY A 275 4.40 21.18 5.77
N LYS A 276 5.70 20.92 5.68
CA LYS A 276 6.34 20.34 4.51
C LYS A 276 6.40 18.82 4.65
N GLY A 277 6.37 18.12 3.52
CA GLY A 277 6.66 16.69 3.42
C GLY A 277 7.60 16.43 2.25
N PHE A 278 8.15 15.24 2.17
CA PHE A 278 8.93 14.78 1.03
C PHE A 278 8.77 13.27 0.81
N ARG A 279 9.10 12.82 -0.39
CA ARG A 279 9.29 11.40 -0.74
C ARG A 279 10.58 11.26 -1.54
N ALA A 280 11.50 10.44 -1.04
CA ALA A 280 12.71 10.08 -1.77
C ALA A 280 12.35 9.24 -3.01
N PRO A 281 13.05 9.38 -4.14
CA PRO A 281 12.97 8.43 -5.23
C PRO A 281 13.42 7.04 -4.74
N SER A 282 12.66 6.01 -5.07
CA SER A 282 13.05 4.64 -4.77
C SER A 282 14.21 4.17 -5.67
N ILE A 283 14.93 3.12 -5.24
CA ILE A 283 15.98 2.51 -6.05
C ILE A 283 15.39 2.03 -7.39
N SER A 284 14.19 1.46 -7.39
CA SER A 284 13.52 1.04 -8.63
C SER A 284 13.23 2.22 -9.57
N GLU A 285 12.65 3.32 -9.08
CA GLU A 285 12.38 4.49 -9.92
C GLU A 285 13.64 5.09 -10.54
N ARG A 286 14.77 4.92 -9.89
CA ARG A 286 16.06 5.43 -10.37
C ARG A 286 16.79 4.51 -11.33
N TYR A 287 16.66 3.18 -11.19
CA TYR A 287 17.55 2.23 -11.85
C TYR A 287 16.84 1.08 -12.58
N ILE A 288 15.50 1.02 -12.55
CA ILE A 288 14.78 -0.05 -13.26
C ILE A 288 15.11 -0.02 -14.75
N HIS A 289 15.25 -1.20 -15.33
CA HIS A 289 15.21 -1.45 -16.76
C HIS A 289 14.33 -2.66 -17.00
N LEU A 290 13.17 -2.45 -17.56
CA LEU A 290 12.18 -3.50 -17.78
C LEU A 290 11.72 -3.49 -19.24
N ASP A 291 12.07 -4.55 -19.95
CA ASP A 291 11.53 -4.85 -21.27
C ASP A 291 10.31 -5.78 -21.10
N HIS A 292 9.16 -5.36 -21.60
CA HIS A 292 7.93 -6.14 -21.54
C HIS A 292 7.09 -5.93 -22.79
N MET A 293 6.74 -7.03 -23.49
CA MET A 293 5.88 -7.02 -24.69
C MET A 293 6.28 -5.98 -25.76
N GLY A 294 7.59 -5.78 -25.96
CA GLY A 294 8.10 -4.83 -26.95
C GLY A 294 8.14 -3.39 -26.51
N GLY A 295 7.76 -3.10 -25.25
CA GLY A 295 7.95 -1.81 -24.60
C GLY A 295 9.04 -1.85 -23.54
N THR A 296 9.61 -0.70 -23.22
CA THR A 296 10.67 -0.53 -22.22
C THR A 296 10.25 0.48 -21.16
N VAL A 297 10.54 0.21 -19.89
CA VAL A 297 10.43 1.17 -18.80
C VAL A 297 11.79 1.39 -18.18
N ASP A 298 12.32 2.62 -18.31
CA ASP A 298 13.60 3.02 -17.77
C ASP A 298 13.49 3.84 -16.50
N GLY A 299 14.37 3.56 -15.55
CA GLY A 299 14.62 4.39 -14.38
C GLY A 299 15.38 5.67 -14.74
N ASN A 300 15.41 6.60 -13.80
CA ASN A 300 16.11 7.86 -13.95
C ASN A 300 16.93 8.18 -12.69
N PRO A 301 18.26 8.03 -12.74
CA PRO A 301 19.15 8.34 -11.62
C PRO A 301 19.09 9.80 -11.14
N ASP A 302 18.67 10.73 -12.02
CA ASP A 302 18.62 12.17 -11.77
C ASP A 302 17.31 12.63 -11.12
N LEU A 303 16.43 11.71 -10.72
CA LEU A 303 15.19 12.05 -10.03
C LEU A 303 15.46 12.83 -8.74
N LYS A 304 14.69 13.92 -8.60
CA LYS A 304 14.66 14.73 -7.38
C LYS A 304 13.61 14.20 -6.42
N ALA A 305 13.79 14.43 -5.12
CA ALA A 305 12.74 14.14 -4.15
C ALA A 305 11.45 14.91 -4.48
N GLU A 306 10.32 14.24 -4.36
CA GLU A 306 9.03 14.93 -4.30
C GLU A 306 8.98 15.76 -3.01
N THR A 307 8.42 16.94 -3.09
CA THR A 307 8.18 17.77 -1.90
C THR A 307 6.73 18.20 -1.86
N SER A 308 6.16 18.22 -0.68
CA SER A 308 4.79 18.69 -0.48
C SER A 308 4.72 19.82 0.54
N ARG A 309 3.65 20.61 0.44
CA ARG A 309 3.17 21.51 1.48
C ARG A 309 1.71 21.16 1.72
N SER A 310 1.38 20.90 2.97
CA SER A 310 0.02 20.58 3.36
C SER A 310 -0.47 21.57 4.39
N PHE A 311 -1.71 22.00 4.23
CA PHE A 311 -2.47 22.72 5.23
C PHE A 311 -3.75 21.94 5.53
N ASP A 312 -4.00 21.70 6.82
CA ASP A 312 -5.15 20.97 7.30
C ASP A 312 -5.83 21.78 8.41
N THR A 313 -7.15 21.84 8.43
CA THR A 313 -7.91 22.43 9.52
C THR A 313 -9.22 21.70 9.71
N GLY A 314 -9.63 21.48 10.96
CA GLY A 314 -10.85 20.74 11.24
C GLY A 314 -11.38 20.93 12.64
N LEU A 315 -12.62 20.52 12.81
CA LEU A 315 -13.37 20.53 14.07
C LEU A 315 -13.69 19.08 14.44
N GLU A 316 -13.48 18.77 15.70
CA GLU A 316 -13.90 17.52 16.32
C GLU A 316 -14.92 17.82 17.41
N TRP A 317 -15.94 17.01 17.47
CA TRP A 317 -16.93 17.06 18.53
C TRP A 317 -17.26 15.67 19.04
N LYS A 318 -17.43 15.54 20.36
CA LYS A 318 -17.74 14.26 21.00
C LYS A 318 -18.58 14.47 22.26
N ASP A 319 -19.64 13.72 22.35
CA ASP A 319 -20.36 13.47 23.62
C ASP A 319 -20.44 11.96 23.88
N GLY A 320 -21.24 11.54 24.87
CA GLY A 320 -21.35 10.12 25.24
C GLY A 320 -21.94 9.20 24.15
N LYS A 321 -22.66 9.74 23.16
CA LYS A 321 -23.37 8.99 22.12
C LYS A 321 -22.89 9.30 20.70
N THR A 322 -22.44 10.53 20.47
CA THR A 322 -22.11 11.04 19.16
C THR A 322 -20.67 11.52 19.13
N ALA A 323 -19.96 11.20 18.05
CA ALA A 323 -18.68 11.82 17.71
C ALA A 323 -18.69 12.17 16.23
N TRP A 324 -18.20 13.38 15.89
CA TRP A 324 -18.02 13.76 14.50
C TRP A 324 -16.74 14.59 14.31
N THR A 325 -16.20 14.49 13.13
CA THR A 325 -15.11 15.32 12.65
C THR A 325 -15.47 15.90 11.29
N ILE A 326 -15.06 17.12 11.04
CA ILE A 326 -15.07 17.73 9.72
C ILE A 326 -13.72 18.42 9.52
N SER A 327 -13.07 18.17 8.41
CA SER A 327 -11.78 18.75 8.08
C SER A 327 -11.70 19.19 6.62
N TRP A 328 -10.96 20.25 6.38
CA TRP A 328 -10.56 20.71 5.08
C TRP A 328 -9.05 20.61 4.93
N PHE A 329 -8.57 20.21 3.76
CA PHE A 329 -7.16 20.08 3.45
C PHE A 329 -6.81 20.67 2.09
N ASP A 330 -5.58 21.18 1.98
CA ASP A 330 -4.95 21.62 0.72
C ASP A 330 -3.49 21.12 0.72
N GLN A 331 -3.19 20.24 -0.21
CA GLN A 331 -1.84 19.68 -0.40
C GLN A 331 -1.33 20.02 -1.80
N LYS A 332 -0.14 20.61 -1.87
CA LYS A 332 0.57 20.90 -3.12
C LYS A 332 1.84 20.10 -3.18
N VAL A 333 1.98 19.29 -4.22
CA VAL A 333 3.14 18.43 -4.46
C VAL A 333 3.94 19.01 -5.62
N LYS A 334 5.25 19.07 -5.46
CA LYS A 334 6.21 19.44 -6.51
C LYS A 334 7.12 18.29 -6.81
N ASN A 335 7.62 18.24 -8.05
CA ASN A 335 8.52 17.18 -8.53
C ASN A 335 7.88 15.77 -8.38
N LEU A 336 6.57 15.64 -8.57
CA LEU A 336 5.90 14.35 -8.52
C LEU A 336 6.60 13.38 -9.48
N ILE A 337 6.98 12.21 -8.96
CA ILE A 337 7.64 11.16 -9.75
C ILE A 337 6.55 10.34 -10.44
N ASP A 338 6.66 10.26 -11.74
CA ASP A 338 5.77 9.49 -12.61
C ASP A 338 6.57 8.98 -13.80
N TYR A 339 6.00 8.20 -14.68
CA TYR A 339 6.64 7.79 -15.93
C TYR A 339 5.89 8.40 -17.11
N GLU A 340 6.62 8.73 -18.16
CA GLU A 340 6.08 9.27 -19.39
C GLU A 340 6.68 8.58 -20.61
N GLU A 341 5.92 8.56 -21.69
CA GLU A 341 6.36 8.03 -22.97
C GLU A 341 7.46 8.94 -23.57
N MET A 342 8.53 8.32 -24.06
CA MET A 342 9.66 9.04 -24.65
C MET A 342 9.29 9.58 -26.04
N ALA A 343 9.51 10.86 -26.28
CA ALA A 343 9.22 11.50 -27.56
C ALA A 343 9.94 10.81 -28.72
N GLY A 344 9.17 10.28 -29.67
CA GLY A 344 9.68 9.64 -30.89
C GLY A 344 9.80 8.12 -30.84
N ASN A 345 9.61 7.49 -29.67
CA ASN A 345 9.65 6.04 -29.51
C ASN A 345 8.38 5.54 -28.81
N ALA A 346 7.43 5.08 -29.58
CA ALA A 346 6.21 4.48 -29.03
C ALA A 346 6.56 3.26 -28.16
N MET A 347 5.93 3.15 -26.99
CA MET A 347 6.14 2.09 -25.98
C MET A 347 7.46 2.17 -25.19
N GLU A 348 8.24 3.23 -25.29
CA GLU A 348 9.36 3.50 -24.40
C GLU A 348 8.98 4.53 -23.34
N TYR A 349 9.09 4.16 -22.08
CA TYR A 349 8.72 4.97 -20.92
C TYR A 349 9.92 5.24 -20.03
N ARG A 350 9.98 6.42 -19.44
CA ARG A 350 11.02 6.77 -18.47
C ARG A 350 10.43 7.47 -17.25
N TYR A 351 10.99 7.18 -16.07
CA TYR A 351 10.65 7.92 -14.86
C TYR A 351 11.13 9.37 -14.92
N VAL A 352 10.25 10.29 -14.58
CA VAL A 352 10.50 11.74 -14.61
C VAL A 352 9.86 12.42 -13.37
N ASN A 353 10.35 13.61 -13.05
CA ASN A 353 9.65 14.48 -12.10
C ASN A 353 8.63 15.34 -12.85
N ARG A 354 7.34 15.08 -12.66
CA ARG A 354 6.27 15.97 -13.15
C ARG A 354 6.25 17.27 -12.35
N LYS A 355 5.76 18.34 -12.96
CA LYS A 355 5.96 19.67 -12.37
C LYS A 355 5.19 19.90 -11.09
N GLN A 356 3.89 19.71 -11.03
CA GLN A 356 3.08 20.00 -9.83
C GLN A 356 1.73 19.25 -9.80
N ALA A 357 1.35 18.77 -8.62
CA ALA A 357 0.01 18.27 -8.35
C ALA A 357 -0.62 19.03 -7.16
N GLU A 358 -1.92 19.23 -7.20
CA GLU A 358 -2.68 19.80 -6.09
C GLU A 358 -3.85 18.89 -5.73
N LEU A 359 -3.99 18.60 -4.43
CA LEU A 359 -5.11 17.86 -3.87
C LEU A 359 -5.74 18.71 -2.78
N LYS A 360 -7.02 19.02 -2.94
CA LYS A 360 -7.77 19.73 -1.92
C LYS A 360 -9.14 19.13 -1.76
N GLY A 361 -9.65 19.20 -0.55
CA GLY A 361 -10.92 18.56 -0.29
C GLY A 361 -11.48 18.81 1.11
N LEU A 362 -12.59 18.15 1.32
CA LEU A 362 -13.34 18.15 2.57
C LEU A 362 -13.55 16.70 3.01
N GLU A 363 -13.31 16.41 4.26
CA GLU A 363 -13.60 15.12 4.88
C GLU A 363 -14.54 15.31 6.06
N GLY A 364 -15.49 14.40 6.19
CA GLY A 364 -16.41 14.34 7.31
C GLY A 364 -16.61 12.91 7.79
N GLU A 365 -16.63 12.73 9.09
CA GLU A 365 -17.00 11.47 9.74
C GLU A 365 -18.00 11.75 10.86
N ILE A 366 -18.99 10.86 10.99
CA ILE A 366 -19.91 10.83 12.10
C ILE A 366 -20.06 9.41 12.62
N SER A 367 -20.06 9.24 13.93
CA SER A 367 -20.35 7.99 14.62
C SER A 367 -21.43 8.25 15.67
N TYR A 368 -22.48 7.42 15.67
CA TYR A 368 -23.62 7.55 16.58
C TYR A 368 -23.98 6.22 17.20
N ALA A 369 -24.00 6.15 18.54
CA ALA A 369 -24.50 5.01 19.29
C ALA A 369 -26.04 5.03 19.26
N LEU A 370 -26.62 4.36 18.24
CA LEU A 370 -28.06 4.36 17.96
C LEU A 370 -28.86 3.69 19.08
N LEU A 371 -28.44 2.50 19.50
CA LEU A 371 -28.99 1.69 20.56
C LEU A 371 -27.83 1.03 21.33
N PRO A 372 -28.09 0.45 22.52
CA PRO A 372 -27.08 -0.38 23.18
C PRO A 372 -26.55 -1.43 22.21
N ARG A 373 -25.21 -1.44 21.98
CA ARG A 373 -24.52 -2.37 21.09
C ARG A 373 -24.67 -2.09 19.58
N TRP A 374 -25.41 -1.07 19.17
CA TRP A 374 -25.58 -0.67 17.79
C TRP A 374 -24.92 0.67 17.53
N THR A 375 -24.09 0.72 16.50
CA THR A 375 -23.41 1.96 16.08
C THR A 375 -23.65 2.20 14.60
N VAL A 376 -24.06 3.41 14.26
CA VAL A 376 -24.09 3.92 12.89
C VAL A 376 -22.85 4.77 12.68
N ARG A 377 -22.15 4.57 11.58
CA ARG A 377 -21.02 5.43 11.16
C ARG A 377 -21.21 5.85 9.71
N GLY A 378 -21.01 7.13 9.46
CA GLY A 378 -20.96 7.72 8.12
C GLY A 378 -19.65 8.42 7.87
N THR A 379 -19.09 8.26 6.67
CA THR A 379 -17.93 9.03 6.20
C THR A 379 -18.23 9.63 4.84
N TYR A 380 -17.66 10.80 4.57
CA TYR A 380 -17.75 11.45 3.29
C TYR A 380 -16.45 12.18 3.00
N THR A 381 -15.94 12.03 1.77
CA THR A 381 -14.77 12.75 1.25
C THR A 381 -15.13 13.37 -0.09
N TYR A 382 -14.90 14.67 -0.21
CA TYR A 382 -14.81 15.38 -1.48
C TYR A 382 -13.34 15.65 -1.79
N LEU A 383 -12.88 15.28 -2.98
CA LEU A 383 -11.50 15.47 -3.44
C LEU A 383 -11.45 16.10 -4.82
N ASP A 384 -10.82 17.26 -4.94
CA ASP A 384 -10.41 17.85 -6.22
C ASP A 384 -8.88 17.66 -6.37
N GLY A 385 -8.48 16.70 -7.20
CA GLY A 385 -7.09 16.39 -7.53
C GLY A 385 -6.75 16.86 -8.93
N ARG A 386 -5.73 17.71 -9.07
CA ARG A 386 -5.32 18.28 -10.36
C ARG A 386 -3.84 18.17 -10.61
N ASP A 387 -3.48 17.82 -11.83
CA ASP A 387 -2.18 18.15 -12.40
C ASP A 387 -2.19 19.65 -12.74
N ARG A 388 -1.35 20.42 -12.06
CA ARG A 388 -1.27 21.88 -12.25
C ARG A 388 -0.40 22.27 -13.44
N SER A 389 0.38 21.35 -13.98
CA SER A 389 1.20 21.59 -15.17
C SER A 389 0.34 21.61 -16.43
N GLU A 390 -0.61 20.67 -16.51
CA GLU A 390 -1.50 20.49 -17.67
C GLU A 390 -2.94 20.97 -17.40
N ASN A 391 -3.23 21.36 -16.15
CA ASN A 391 -4.56 21.73 -15.67
C ASN A 391 -5.63 20.64 -15.87
N THR A 392 -5.21 19.38 -15.84
CA THR A 392 -6.06 18.20 -15.99
C THR A 392 -6.40 17.59 -14.64
N ARG A 393 -7.39 16.69 -14.60
CA ARG A 393 -7.68 15.91 -13.41
C ARG A 393 -6.64 14.81 -13.23
N LEU A 394 -6.25 14.56 -11.97
CA LEU A 394 -5.44 13.38 -11.65
C LEU A 394 -6.27 12.11 -11.82
N PRO A 395 -5.77 11.11 -12.54
CA PRO A 395 -6.47 9.84 -12.74
C PRO A 395 -6.50 8.99 -11.46
N ASN A 396 -7.30 7.93 -11.49
CA ASN A 396 -7.45 6.94 -10.41
C ASN A 396 -7.96 7.51 -9.09
N ARG A 397 -8.82 8.55 -9.15
CA ARG A 397 -9.40 9.19 -7.96
C ARG A 397 -10.88 9.47 -8.14
N SER A 398 -11.65 9.16 -7.10
CA SER A 398 -13.05 9.59 -7.00
C SER A 398 -13.13 11.03 -6.50
N ARG A 399 -14.01 11.84 -7.11
CA ARG A 399 -14.32 13.17 -6.57
C ARG A 399 -15.16 13.07 -5.30
N HIS A 400 -16.05 12.10 -5.22
CA HIS A 400 -16.88 11.85 -4.05
C HIS A 400 -16.75 10.40 -3.61
N THR A 401 -16.45 10.21 -2.34
CA THR A 401 -16.46 8.90 -1.69
C THR A 401 -17.31 8.99 -0.43
N ALA A 402 -18.25 8.08 -0.24
CA ALA A 402 -19.06 8.01 0.96
C ALA A 402 -19.17 6.57 1.45
N MET A 403 -19.26 6.39 2.75
CA MET A 403 -19.57 5.12 3.37
C MET A 403 -20.62 5.33 4.46
N LEU A 404 -21.60 4.44 4.51
CA LEU A 404 -22.55 4.34 5.62
C LEU A 404 -22.52 2.91 6.16
N SER A 405 -22.36 2.75 7.45
CA SER A 405 -22.33 1.44 8.09
C SER A 405 -23.24 1.39 9.32
N LEU A 406 -23.80 0.20 9.55
CA LEU A 406 -24.48 -0.18 10.76
C LEU A 406 -23.78 -1.40 11.35
N SER A 407 -23.27 -1.29 12.55
CA SER A 407 -22.59 -2.35 13.26
C SER A 407 -23.32 -2.74 14.54
N TYR A 408 -23.29 -4.03 14.84
CA TYR A 408 -23.75 -4.62 16.08
C TYR A 408 -22.62 -5.38 16.75
N ASP A 409 -22.45 -5.21 18.06
CA ASP A 409 -21.48 -5.95 18.87
C ASP A 409 -22.11 -6.37 20.20
N SER A 410 -22.34 -7.66 20.37
CA SER A 410 -22.92 -8.21 21.59
C SER A 410 -22.06 -7.99 22.84
N LYS A 411 -20.73 -7.79 22.67
CA LYS A 411 -19.70 -7.71 23.74
C LYS A 411 -19.71 -8.91 24.68
N ALA A 412 -20.32 -10.02 24.27
CA ALA A 412 -20.43 -11.23 25.06
C ALA A 412 -19.43 -12.28 24.55
N PRO A 413 -18.81 -13.10 25.43
CA PRO A 413 -17.86 -14.14 25.03
C PRO A 413 -18.43 -15.15 24.04
N TYR A 414 -19.75 -15.39 24.08
CA TYR A 414 -20.49 -16.26 23.16
C TYR A 414 -21.38 -15.45 22.22
N GLY A 415 -20.99 -14.25 21.91
CA GLY A 415 -21.79 -13.28 21.22
C GLY A 415 -21.72 -13.34 19.71
N LEU A 416 -22.65 -12.62 19.10
CA LEU A 416 -22.64 -12.31 17.67
C LEU A 416 -22.21 -10.86 17.50
N SER A 417 -21.34 -10.59 16.55
CA SER A 417 -21.05 -9.25 16.04
C SER A 417 -21.16 -9.23 14.53
N GLY A 418 -21.43 -8.07 13.97
CA GLY A 418 -21.56 -7.95 12.53
C GLY A 418 -21.68 -6.50 12.07
N MET A 419 -21.47 -6.29 10.80
CA MET A 419 -21.55 -5.00 10.16
C MET A 419 -22.12 -5.15 8.75
N ILE A 420 -23.09 -4.30 8.41
CA ILE A 420 -23.48 -4.05 7.03
C ILE A 420 -23.03 -2.63 6.66
N TRP A 421 -22.46 -2.49 5.48
CA TRP A 421 -22.04 -1.16 5.00
C TRP A 421 -22.21 -1.01 3.51
N SER A 422 -22.48 0.23 3.11
CA SER A 422 -22.53 0.68 1.72
C SER A 422 -21.36 1.59 1.46
N ALA A 423 -20.59 1.31 0.40
CA ALA A 423 -19.48 2.12 -0.06
C ALA A 423 -19.83 2.70 -1.44
N PHE A 424 -19.94 4.02 -1.49
CA PHE A 424 -20.32 4.77 -2.68
C PHE A 424 -19.13 5.57 -3.23
N LYS A 425 -18.90 5.46 -4.53
CA LYS A 425 -17.90 6.26 -5.26
C LYS A 425 -18.54 6.91 -6.47
N ARG A 426 -18.28 8.21 -6.65
CA ARG A 426 -18.79 8.99 -7.76
C ARG A 426 -17.68 9.79 -8.40
N ASP A 427 -17.78 9.96 -9.72
CA ASP A 427 -16.82 10.68 -10.56
C ASP A 427 -15.39 10.14 -10.36
N PHE A 428 -15.23 8.81 -10.33
CA PHE A 428 -13.92 8.18 -10.39
C PHE A 428 -13.38 8.31 -11.80
N TYR A 429 -12.31 9.07 -11.95
CA TYR A 429 -11.71 9.37 -13.24
C TYR A 429 -10.63 8.35 -13.60
N PHE A 430 -10.87 7.59 -14.67
CA PHE A 430 -9.96 6.59 -15.18
C PHE A 430 -10.14 6.47 -16.69
N ASP A 431 -9.04 6.47 -17.44
CA ASP A 431 -9.03 6.31 -18.92
C ASP A 431 -10.02 7.26 -19.61
N ASP A 432 -9.89 8.59 -19.29
CA ASP A 432 -10.73 9.68 -19.79
C ASP A 432 -12.25 9.51 -19.57
N ARG A 433 -12.63 8.61 -18.66
CA ARG A 433 -14.03 8.34 -18.30
C ARG A 433 -14.28 8.55 -16.82
N ASN A 434 -15.52 8.84 -16.48
CA ASN A 434 -15.98 8.95 -15.10
C ASN A 434 -16.88 7.75 -14.77
N TYR A 435 -16.55 7.06 -13.68
CA TYR A 435 -17.30 5.92 -13.18
C TYR A 435 -17.98 6.27 -11.86
N THR A 436 -19.18 5.70 -11.67
CA THR A 436 -19.94 5.83 -10.43
C THR A 436 -20.51 4.48 -10.04
N TRP A 437 -20.29 4.07 -8.79
CA TRP A 437 -20.84 2.80 -8.30
C TRP A 437 -21.07 2.81 -6.80
N ASN A 438 -21.83 1.83 -6.36
CA ASN A 438 -22.08 1.54 -4.96
C ASN A 438 -21.89 0.04 -4.71
N GLU A 439 -21.23 -0.29 -3.62
CA GLU A 439 -21.09 -1.66 -3.12
C GLU A 439 -21.74 -1.77 -1.76
N VAL A 440 -22.56 -2.80 -1.57
CA VAL A 440 -23.13 -3.15 -0.26
C VAL A 440 -22.47 -4.43 0.22
N ASN A 441 -22.01 -4.44 1.46
CA ASN A 441 -21.23 -5.52 2.02
C ASN A 441 -21.77 -5.92 3.39
N LEU A 442 -21.59 -7.19 3.77
CA LEU A 442 -21.99 -7.76 5.06
C LEU A 442 -20.82 -8.55 5.65
N SER A 443 -20.58 -8.37 6.95
CA SER A 443 -19.66 -9.20 7.73
C SER A 443 -20.33 -9.63 9.02
N LEU A 444 -20.19 -10.90 9.36
CA LEU A 444 -20.71 -11.51 10.59
C LEU A 444 -19.60 -12.29 11.28
N GLN A 445 -19.58 -12.24 12.61
CA GLN A 445 -18.67 -13.02 13.44
C GLN A 445 -19.45 -13.61 14.62
N LYS A 446 -19.23 -14.89 14.85
CA LYS A 446 -19.75 -15.62 16.00
C LYS A 446 -18.61 -16.06 16.88
N HIS A 447 -18.64 -15.65 18.13
CA HIS A 447 -17.65 -16.03 19.13
C HIS A 447 -18.19 -17.16 20.02
N TRP A 448 -17.34 -18.12 20.33
CA TRP A 448 -17.58 -19.16 21.34
C TRP A 448 -16.44 -19.10 22.37
N GLY A 449 -16.65 -18.24 23.38
CA GLY A 449 -15.61 -17.88 24.33
C GLY A 449 -14.49 -17.06 23.70
N GLU A 450 -13.30 -17.12 24.30
CA GLU A 450 -12.13 -16.40 23.82
C GLU A 450 -11.32 -17.21 22.79
N LYS A 451 -11.60 -18.52 22.67
CA LYS A 451 -10.77 -19.45 21.91
C LYS A 451 -11.27 -19.72 20.50
N PHE A 452 -12.54 -19.55 20.24
CA PHE A 452 -13.10 -19.93 18.93
C PHE A 452 -13.94 -18.82 18.33
N THR A 453 -13.66 -18.46 17.05
CA THR A 453 -14.41 -17.48 16.29
C THR A 453 -14.66 -18.00 14.88
N ALA A 454 -15.92 -18.04 14.46
CA ALA A 454 -16.29 -18.21 13.06
C ALA A 454 -16.63 -16.85 12.45
N SER A 455 -16.20 -16.63 11.23
CA SER A 455 -16.47 -15.41 10.45
C SER A 455 -17.06 -15.76 9.09
N PHE A 456 -17.97 -14.92 8.65
CA PHE A 456 -18.60 -14.98 7.33
C PHE A 456 -18.68 -13.57 6.76
N GLY A 457 -18.37 -13.41 5.48
CA GLY A 457 -18.51 -12.14 4.77
C GLY A 457 -19.09 -12.31 3.40
N LEU A 458 -19.86 -11.33 2.99
CA LEU A 458 -20.46 -11.24 1.67
C LEU A 458 -20.17 -9.82 1.12
N TYR A 459 -19.43 -9.75 0.04
CA TYR A 459 -19.03 -8.50 -0.59
C TYR A 459 -19.76 -8.28 -1.89
N ASN A 460 -19.99 -7.01 -2.20
CA ASN A 460 -20.68 -6.58 -3.42
C ASN A 460 -22.02 -7.30 -3.61
N LEU A 461 -22.88 -7.22 -2.57
CA LEU A 461 -24.23 -7.83 -2.56
C LEU A 461 -25.05 -7.49 -3.80
N LEU A 462 -24.84 -6.31 -4.38
CA LEU A 462 -25.53 -5.81 -5.55
C LEU A 462 -24.99 -6.39 -6.86
N ASP A 463 -23.96 -7.23 -6.80
CA ASP A 463 -23.30 -7.86 -7.94
C ASP A 463 -22.83 -6.86 -9.02
N LYS A 464 -22.38 -5.67 -8.59
CA LYS A 464 -21.91 -4.64 -9.51
C LYS A 464 -20.62 -5.08 -10.18
N LYS A 465 -20.57 -5.01 -11.51
CA LYS A 465 -19.38 -5.30 -12.31
C LYS A 465 -18.99 -4.08 -13.13
N ILE A 466 -17.70 -3.78 -13.18
CA ILE A 466 -17.12 -2.73 -14.02
C ILE A 466 -15.77 -3.28 -14.51
N ASP A 467 -15.77 -3.84 -15.71
CA ASP A 467 -14.62 -4.57 -16.26
C ASP A 467 -13.39 -3.66 -16.39
N ALA A 468 -13.56 -2.43 -16.87
CA ALA A 468 -12.49 -1.43 -16.96
C ALA A 468 -11.80 -1.09 -15.63
N LEU A 469 -12.44 -1.35 -14.50
CA LEU A 469 -11.90 -1.10 -13.16
C LEU A 469 -11.59 -2.39 -12.39
N TYR A 470 -11.69 -3.56 -13.05
CA TYR A 470 -11.52 -4.88 -12.43
C TYR A 470 -12.40 -5.06 -11.18
N ILE A 471 -13.59 -4.43 -11.18
CA ILE A 471 -14.60 -4.63 -10.14
C ILE A 471 -15.36 -5.88 -10.47
N HIS A 472 -15.00 -6.95 -9.77
CA HIS A 472 -15.63 -8.25 -9.91
C HIS A 472 -16.98 -8.27 -9.19
N GLY A 473 -17.87 -9.15 -9.63
CA GLY A 473 -19.18 -9.35 -9.02
C GLY A 473 -19.12 -9.76 -7.54
N ARG A 474 -20.23 -10.30 -7.06
CA ARG A 474 -20.38 -10.76 -5.68
C ARG A 474 -19.33 -11.79 -5.29
N SER A 475 -18.77 -11.63 -4.10
CA SER A 475 -17.84 -12.60 -3.50
C SER A 475 -18.19 -12.87 -2.05
N TRP A 476 -17.78 -14.02 -1.53
CA TRP A 476 -17.98 -14.40 -0.14
C TRP A 476 -16.74 -15.05 0.45
N PHE A 477 -16.60 -14.99 1.74
CA PHE A 477 -15.61 -15.74 2.47
C PHE A 477 -16.21 -16.35 3.74
N ALA A 478 -15.64 -17.46 4.19
CA ALA A 478 -15.89 -18.04 5.49
C ALA A 478 -14.56 -18.42 6.15
N GLY A 479 -14.45 -18.23 7.45
CA GLY A 479 -13.23 -18.53 8.18
C GLY A 479 -13.51 -18.98 9.61
N ILE A 480 -12.57 -19.75 10.16
CA ILE A 480 -12.56 -20.19 11.54
C ILE A 480 -11.20 -19.86 12.13
N GLU A 481 -11.21 -19.21 13.29
CA GLU A 481 -10.04 -18.91 14.11
C GLU A 481 -10.11 -19.70 15.40
N MET A 482 -9.04 -20.37 15.78
CA MET A 482 -8.88 -21.05 17.06
C MET A 482 -7.64 -20.53 17.76
N LYS A 483 -7.78 -20.19 19.05
CA LYS A 483 -6.67 -19.78 19.94
C LYS A 483 -6.47 -20.89 20.99
N TRP A 484 -5.25 -21.37 21.11
CA TRP A 484 -4.85 -22.38 22.11
C TRP A 484 -3.93 -21.80 23.18
#